data_c5bf9469a1d3683a5fd47fc492987f46
#
_entry.id   c5bf9469a1d3683a5fd47fc492987f46
#
_cell.length_a   1.000
_cell.length_b   1.000
_cell.length_c   1.000
_cell.angle_alpha   90.00
_cell.angle_beta   90.00
_cell.angle_gamma   90.00
#
_symmetry.space_group_name_H-M   'P 1'
#
loop_
_entity.id
_entity.type
_entity.pdbx_description
1 polymer ?
#
loop_
_entity_poly.entity_id
_entity_poly.type
_entity_poly.pdbx_seq_one_letter_code
_entity_poly.pdbx_strand_id
1 'polypeptide(L)' 'MLSMYPACFYKENDGYSVIFPDLNYLATQGDSFEDAMQMAVECLASYLYTAQRDGDAIPAPSK' A
#
# COMPACT_ATOMS: atom_id res chain seq x y z
N MET A 1 -17.73 -1.14 0.50
CA MET A 1 -17.01 -1.37 1.75
C MET A 1 -15.55 -0.99 1.59
N LEU A 2 -15.01 -0.33 2.59
CA LEU A 2 -13.60 0.05 2.59
C LEU A 2 -12.74 -1.09 3.14
N SER A 3 -11.67 -1.40 2.42
CA SER A 3 -10.67 -2.33 2.90
C SER A 3 -9.49 -1.53 3.42
N MET A 4 -9.07 -1.81 4.65
CA MET A 4 -7.96 -1.11 5.28
C MET A 4 -6.86 -2.11 5.60
N TYR A 5 -5.64 -1.77 5.21
CA TYR A 5 -4.47 -2.60 5.47
C TYR A 5 -3.44 -1.78 6.23
N PRO A 6 -2.77 -2.37 7.22
CA PRO A 6 -1.70 -1.66 7.90
C PRO A 6 -0.58 -1.30 6.92
N ALA A 7 -0.06 -0.11 7.04
CA ALA A 7 1.05 0.35 6.23
C ALA A 7 2.13 0.91 7.14
N CYS A 8 3.37 0.58 6.83
CA CYS A 8 4.51 1.10 7.56
C CYS A 8 5.16 2.22 6.77
N PHE A 9 5.29 3.38 7.38
CA PHE A 9 5.93 4.53 6.76
C PHE A 9 7.33 4.71 7.33
N TYR A 10 8.32 4.82 6.47
CA TYR A 10 9.72 5.00 6.86
C TYR A 10 10.24 6.30 6.28
N LYS A 11 10.70 7.19 7.15
CA LYS A 11 11.29 8.43 6.69
C LYS A 11 12.68 8.16 6.16
N GLU A 12 12.99 8.72 4.99
CA GLU A 12 14.29 8.62 4.35
C GLU A 12 14.81 10.01 4.02
N ASN A 13 16.05 10.09 3.54
CA ASN A 13 16.67 11.38 3.25
C ASN A 13 15.88 12.18 2.21
N ASP A 14 15.34 11.51 1.21
CA ASP A 14 14.68 12.17 0.08
C ASP A 14 13.16 11.95 0.07
N GLY A 15 12.59 11.52 1.19
CA GLY A 15 11.16 11.33 1.24
C GLY A 15 10.75 10.22 2.18
N TYR A 16 9.71 9.48 1.79
CA TYR A 16 9.16 8.40 2.61
C TYR A 16 8.95 7.16 1.79
N SER A 17 9.21 6.00 2.41
CA SER A 17 8.84 4.70 1.86
C SER A 17 7.63 4.17 2.60
N VAL A 18 6.77 3.46 1.88
CA VAL A 18 5.57 2.84 2.46
C VAL A 18 5.58 1.36 2.11
N ILE A 19 5.36 0.51 3.10
CA ILE A 19 5.33 -0.94 2.91
C ILE A 19 4.04 -1.49 3.50
N PHE A 20 3.38 -2.37 2.74
CA PHE A 20 2.18 -3.09 3.18
C PHE A 20 2.56 -4.54 3.47
N PRO A 21 2.88 -4.89 4.72
CA PRO A 21 3.33 -6.27 5.03
C PRO A 21 2.29 -7.34 4.69
N ASP A 22 1.01 -7.03 4.86
CA ASP A 22 -0.06 -7.99 4.60
C ASP A 22 -0.28 -8.25 3.12
N LEU A 23 0.30 -7.44 2.25
CA LEU A 23 0.16 -7.56 0.81
C LEU A 23 1.50 -7.97 0.17
N ASN A 24 2.19 -8.90 0.80
CA ASN A 24 3.44 -9.43 0.27
C ASN A 24 4.55 -8.39 0.23
N TYR A 25 4.53 -7.48 1.22
CA TYR A 25 5.49 -6.39 1.32
C TYR A 25 5.45 -5.46 0.11
N LEU A 26 4.23 -5.28 -0.43
CA LEU A 26 4.01 -4.29 -1.47
C LEU A 26 4.54 -2.94 -1.01
N ALA A 27 5.34 -2.28 -1.84
CA ALA A 27 6.04 -1.06 -1.45
C ALA A 27 5.82 0.05 -2.45
N THR A 28 5.80 1.28 -1.94
CA THR A 28 5.78 2.47 -2.76
C THR A 28 6.57 3.56 -2.04
N GLN A 29 6.67 4.74 -2.65
CA GLN A 29 7.43 5.85 -2.05
C GLN A 29 6.87 7.18 -2.53
N GLY A 30 7.22 8.25 -1.82
CA GLY A 30 6.83 9.60 -2.18
C GLY A 30 7.85 10.60 -1.65
N ASP A 31 7.84 11.82 -2.20
CA ASP A 31 8.81 12.86 -1.86
C ASP A 31 8.49 13.53 -0.53
N SER A 32 7.24 13.47 -0.09
CA SER A 32 6.80 14.01 1.18
C SER A 32 5.85 13.01 1.82
N PHE A 33 5.48 13.27 3.08
CA PHE A 33 4.52 12.40 3.76
C PHE A 33 3.18 12.37 3.02
N GLU A 34 2.69 13.54 2.60
CA GLU A 34 1.43 13.62 1.87
C GLU A 34 1.51 12.89 0.55
N ASP A 35 2.62 13.06 -0.16
CA ASP A 35 2.84 12.40 -1.44
C ASP A 35 2.89 10.88 -1.26
N ALA A 36 3.59 10.42 -0.21
CA ALA A 36 3.68 9.00 0.10
C ALA A 36 2.31 8.43 0.44
N MET A 37 1.48 9.17 1.18
CA MET A 37 0.13 8.72 1.49
C MET A 37 -0.72 8.57 0.22
N GLN A 38 -0.63 9.53 -0.68
CA GLN A 38 -1.37 9.46 -1.94
C GLN A 38 -0.89 8.26 -2.77
N MET A 39 0.41 8.08 -2.86
CA MET A 39 0.96 6.93 -3.58
C MET A 39 0.54 5.62 -2.95
N ALA A 40 0.46 5.57 -1.61
CA ALA A 40 0.02 4.37 -0.91
C ALA A 40 -1.43 4.03 -1.27
N VAL A 41 -2.31 5.02 -1.29
CA VAL A 41 -3.71 4.80 -1.66
C VAL A 41 -3.83 4.28 -3.08
N GLU A 42 -3.11 4.89 -4.01
CA GLU A 42 -3.14 4.47 -5.41
C GLU A 42 -2.56 3.08 -5.59
N CYS A 43 -1.47 2.79 -4.89
CA CYS A 43 -0.82 1.49 -4.94
C CYS A 43 -1.75 0.40 -4.43
N LEU A 44 -2.41 0.64 -3.30
CA LEU A 44 -3.36 -0.31 -2.74
C LEU A 44 -4.54 -0.53 -3.66
N ALA A 45 -5.09 0.54 -4.21
CA ALA A 45 -6.23 0.43 -5.13
C ALA A 45 -5.87 -0.38 -6.37
N SER A 46 -4.69 -0.15 -6.94
CA SER A 46 -4.23 -0.90 -8.10
C SER A 46 -4.04 -2.38 -7.77
N TYR A 47 -3.45 -2.66 -6.60
CA TYR A 47 -3.24 -4.03 -6.18
C TYR A 47 -4.56 -4.78 -6.05
N LEU A 48 -5.54 -4.18 -5.37
CA LEU A 48 -6.83 -4.83 -5.17
C LEU A 48 -7.59 -5.00 -6.46
N TYR A 49 -7.53 -4.01 -7.34
CA TYR A 49 -8.17 -4.09 -8.64
C TYR A 49 -7.61 -5.25 -9.46
N THR A 50 -6.29 -5.35 -9.52
CA THR A 50 -5.63 -6.39 -10.29
C THR A 50 -5.93 -7.77 -9.71
N ALA A 51 -5.92 -7.90 -8.38
CA ALA A 51 -6.21 -9.17 -7.73
C ALA A 51 -7.63 -9.63 -8.03
N GLN A 52 -8.60 -8.72 -8.00
CA GLN A 52 -9.98 -9.06 -8.32
C GLN A 52 -10.14 -9.45 -9.78
N ARG A 53 -9.52 -8.71 -10.67
CA ARG A 53 -9.61 -8.97 -12.10
C ARG A 53 -9.02 -10.33 -12.46
N ASP A 54 -7.91 -10.69 -11.83
CA ASP A 54 -7.21 -11.94 -12.13
C ASP A 54 -7.72 -13.12 -11.30
N GLY A 55 -8.65 -12.87 -10.38
CA GLY A 55 -9.18 -13.91 -9.52
C GLY A 55 -8.23 -14.37 -8.43
N ASP A 56 -7.22 -13.57 -8.11
CA ASP A 56 -6.27 -13.91 -7.06
C ASP A 56 -6.88 -13.73 -5.68
N ALA A 57 -6.41 -14.52 -4.73
CA ALA A 57 -6.83 -14.38 -3.35
C ALA A 57 -6.30 -13.07 -2.78
N ILE A 58 -7.16 -12.32 -2.09
CA ILE A 58 -6.79 -11.08 -1.44
C ILE A 58 -6.58 -11.37 0.04
N PRO A 59 -5.38 -11.10 0.59
CA PRO A 59 -5.11 -11.36 2.01
C PRO A 59 -6.02 -10.52 2.90
N ALA A 60 -6.41 -11.07 4.02
CA ALA A 60 -7.16 -10.32 5.01
C ALA A 60 -6.23 -9.34 5.72
N PRO A 61 -6.70 -8.12 6.03
CA PRO A 61 -5.87 -7.18 6.79
C PRO A 61 -5.64 -7.67 8.21
N SER A 62 -4.44 -7.45 8.72
CA SER A 62 -4.14 -7.74 10.11
C SER A 62 -4.76 -6.69 11.02
N LYS A 63 -4.90 -7.04 12.28
CA LYS A 63 -5.51 -6.13 13.26
C LYS A 63 -4.48 -5.24 13.94
#